data_0314403011e32025b4d3e3a98cf39054
#
_entry.id   0314403011e32025b4d3e3a98cf39054
#
_cell.length_a   1.000
_cell.length_b   1.000
_cell.length_c   1.000
_cell.angle_alpha   90.00
_cell.angle_beta   90.00
_cell.angle_gamma   90.00
#
_symmetry.space_group_name_H-M   'P 1'
#
loop_
_entity.id
_entity.type
_entity.pdbx_description
1 polymer ?
#
loop_
_entity_poly.entity_id
_entity_poly.type
_entity_poly.pdbx_seq_one_letter_code
_entity_poly.pdbx_strand_id
1 'polypeptide(L)'
;RDGYTTEKIMEPMLVNSLPINWGNKQVGLDFNRSSFIDASDYPSLEALVERIVELDINDDEYLSILSESWLNTINYLDWKEKLLAFFDQIFSKPWNKQKYLVPYGYGNIYRNNLCSMLRNPKKKETKKVCPASLA
;
A
#
# COMPACT_ATOMS: atom_id res chain seq x y z
N ARG A 1 5.84 0.38 10.65
CA ARG A 1 6.68 -0.62 9.96
C ARG A 1 7.20 0.01 8.69
N ASP A 2 8.50 0.03 8.50
CA ASP A 2 9.12 0.67 7.33
C ASP A 2 8.59 0.06 6.03
N GLY A 3 8.31 0.92 5.05
CA GLY A 3 7.78 0.52 3.74
C GLY A 3 6.28 0.16 3.72
N TYR A 4 5.55 0.34 4.81
CA TYR A 4 4.11 0.09 4.86
C TYR A 4 3.32 1.39 4.93
N THR A 5 2.91 1.88 3.78
CA THR A 5 1.97 3.01 3.64
C THR A 5 0.60 2.47 3.23
N THR A 6 -0.45 3.04 3.77
CA THR A 6 -1.83 2.64 3.48
C THR A 6 -2.64 3.83 2.98
N GLU A 7 -3.86 3.56 2.52
CA GLU A 7 -4.85 4.56 2.13
C GLU A 7 -5.19 5.57 3.25
N LYS A 8 -4.84 5.28 4.51
CA LYS A 8 -5.16 6.11 5.67
C LYS A 8 -4.54 7.50 5.62
N ILE A 9 -3.42 7.68 4.93
CA ILE A 9 -2.85 9.00 4.69
C ILE A 9 -3.58 9.74 3.57
N MET A 10 -4.06 9.01 2.56
CA MET A 10 -4.71 9.58 1.38
C MET A 10 -6.18 9.97 1.65
N GLU A 11 -6.91 9.17 2.43
CA GLU A 11 -8.33 9.41 2.72
C GLU A 11 -8.61 10.80 3.30
N PRO A 12 -7.86 11.32 4.29
CA PRO A 12 -8.03 12.68 4.77
C PRO A 12 -7.75 13.73 3.69
N MET A 13 -6.72 13.54 2.88
CA MET A 13 -6.36 14.46 1.79
C MET A 13 -7.48 14.61 0.76
N LEU A 14 -8.18 13.51 0.44
CA LEU A 14 -9.30 13.51 -0.50
C LEU A 14 -10.50 14.34 -0.01
N VAL A 15 -10.63 14.57 1.28
CA VAL A 15 -11.69 15.36 1.88
C VAL A 15 -11.19 16.71 2.41
N ASN A 16 -10.04 17.17 1.93
CA ASN A 16 -9.40 18.44 2.32
C ASN A 16 -9.14 18.53 3.83
N SER A 17 -8.62 17.44 4.40
CA SER A 17 -8.19 17.40 5.80
C SER A 17 -6.70 17.10 5.87
N LEU A 18 -6.00 17.73 6.81
CA LEU A 18 -4.57 17.55 7.00
C LEU A 18 -4.28 16.26 7.76
N PRO A 19 -3.64 15.25 7.15
CA PRO A 19 -3.32 14.00 7.83
C PRO A 19 -2.10 14.12 8.73
N ILE A 20 -2.10 13.32 9.79
CA ILE A 20 -0.94 13.08 10.64
C ILE A 20 -0.46 11.67 10.38
N ASN A 21 0.74 11.53 9.82
CA ASN A 21 1.36 10.22 9.58
C ASN A 21 2.14 9.76 10.80
N TRP A 22 1.90 8.53 11.23
CA TRP A 22 2.71 7.87 12.23
C TRP A 22 3.03 6.43 11.79
N GLY A 23 4.27 6.19 11.38
CA GLY A 23 4.67 4.82 11.06
C GLY A 23 5.75 4.71 10.00
N ASN A 24 5.40 4.77 8.72
CA ASN A 24 6.35 4.59 7.65
C ASN A 24 7.25 5.82 7.46
N LYS A 25 8.54 5.69 7.77
CA LYS A 25 9.53 6.78 7.57
C LYS A 25 9.79 7.09 6.09
N GLN A 26 9.44 6.17 5.19
CA GLN A 26 9.63 6.34 3.75
C GLN A 26 8.40 6.91 3.05
N VAL A 27 7.41 7.39 3.81
CA VAL A 27 6.17 7.97 3.28
C VAL A 27 6.42 9.11 2.29
N GLY A 28 7.49 9.88 2.46
CA GLY A 28 7.91 10.93 1.55
C GLY A 28 8.38 10.46 0.16
N LEU A 29 8.52 9.15 -0.07
CA LEU A 29 8.75 8.61 -1.42
C LEU A 29 7.48 8.65 -2.28
N ASP A 30 6.32 8.48 -1.64
CA ASP A 30 5.02 8.42 -2.32
C ASP A 30 4.26 9.75 -2.24
N PHE A 31 4.36 10.44 -1.10
CA PHE A 31 3.62 11.66 -0.79
C PHE A 31 4.54 12.86 -0.57
N ASN A 32 4.06 14.03 -0.95
CA ASN A 32 4.76 15.29 -0.70
C ASN A 32 4.76 15.60 0.80
N ARG A 33 5.94 15.66 1.41
CA ARG A 33 6.11 15.91 2.85
C ARG A 33 5.54 17.27 3.31
N SER A 34 5.35 18.22 2.40
CA SER A 34 4.74 19.53 2.72
C SER A 34 3.22 19.46 2.86
N SER A 35 2.58 18.34 2.50
CA SER A 35 1.11 18.19 2.50
C SER A 35 0.55 17.42 3.70
N PHE A 36 1.38 17.04 4.66
CA PHE A 36 0.98 16.32 5.86
C PHE A 36 1.95 16.54 7.02
N ILE A 37 1.52 16.22 8.23
CA ILE A 37 2.37 16.22 9.42
C ILE A 37 2.95 14.83 9.62
N ASP A 38 4.28 14.70 9.66
CA ASP A 38 4.93 13.44 10.01
C ASP A 38 5.32 13.45 11.50
N ALA A 39 4.71 12.58 12.29
CA ALA A 39 4.98 12.50 13.72
C ALA A 39 6.46 12.14 14.03
N SER A 40 7.17 11.56 13.07
CA SER A 40 8.59 11.24 13.22
C SER A 40 9.53 12.46 13.17
N ASP A 41 9.03 13.61 12.73
CA ASP A 41 9.79 14.87 12.68
C ASP A 41 9.84 15.56 14.07
N TYR A 42 9.06 15.06 15.03
CA TYR A 42 8.94 15.66 16.36
C TYR A 42 9.63 14.79 17.41
N PRO A 43 10.34 15.41 18.37
CA PRO A 43 11.10 14.68 19.40
C PRO A 43 10.21 13.96 20.42
N SER A 44 8.97 14.40 20.58
CA SER A 44 8.00 13.82 21.51
C SER A 44 6.56 14.01 21.03
N LEU A 45 5.62 13.31 21.65
CA LEU A 45 4.20 13.49 21.38
C LEU A 45 3.68 14.85 21.83
N GLU A 46 4.25 15.40 22.89
CA GLU A 46 3.91 16.73 23.39
C GLU A 46 4.25 17.81 22.34
N ALA A 47 5.46 17.74 21.75
CA ALA A 47 5.87 18.65 20.68
C ALA A 47 4.99 18.52 19.43
N LEU A 48 4.55 17.31 19.10
CA LEU A 48 3.59 17.09 18.02
C LEU A 48 2.23 17.73 18.33
N VAL A 49 1.73 17.58 19.57
CA VAL A 49 0.46 18.18 19.99
C VAL A 49 0.54 19.70 19.99
N GLU A 50 1.64 20.29 20.47
CA GLU A 50 1.87 21.74 20.40
C GLU A 50 1.78 22.21 18.94
N ARG A 51 2.41 21.50 18.00
CA ARG A 51 2.34 21.85 16.58
C ARG A 51 0.92 21.76 16.00
N ILE A 52 0.14 20.76 16.39
CA ILE A 52 -1.25 20.62 15.97
C ILE A 52 -2.08 21.80 16.48
N VAL A 53 -1.89 22.20 17.74
CA VAL A 53 -2.59 23.34 18.34
C VAL A 53 -2.20 24.66 17.66
N GLU A 54 -0.91 24.84 17.32
CA GLU A 54 -0.47 26.01 16.55
C GLU A 54 -1.19 26.11 15.20
N LEU A 55 -1.29 24.99 14.48
CA LEU A 55 -1.97 24.95 13.18
C LEU A 55 -3.48 25.14 13.31
N ASP A 56 -4.10 24.68 14.39
CA ASP A 56 -5.54 24.88 14.66
C ASP A 56 -5.91 26.34 14.88
N ILE A 57 -4.94 27.17 15.31
CA ILE A 57 -5.14 28.61 15.56
C ILE A 57 -4.70 29.44 14.34
N ASN A 58 -3.88 28.89 13.45
CA ASN A 58 -3.29 29.60 12.31
C ASN A 58 -3.88 29.12 10.98
N ASP A 59 -5.05 29.66 10.63
CA ASP A 59 -5.77 29.29 9.40
C ASP A 59 -4.92 29.49 8.13
N ASP A 60 -4.11 30.54 8.06
CA ASP A 60 -3.29 30.84 6.87
C ASP A 60 -2.25 29.75 6.65
N GLU A 61 -1.60 29.31 7.70
CA GLU A 61 -0.61 28.25 7.63
C GLU A 61 -1.26 26.89 7.35
N TYR A 62 -2.38 26.60 7.99
CA TYR A 62 -3.16 25.38 7.75
C TYR A 62 -3.59 25.30 6.28
N LEU A 63 -4.17 26.36 5.72
CA LEU A 63 -4.58 26.43 4.32
C LEU A 63 -3.40 26.35 3.36
N SER A 64 -2.25 26.92 3.72
CA SER A 64 -1.03 26.79 2.93
C SER A 64 -0.62 25.32 2.77
N ILE A 65 -0.62 24.54 3.85
CA ILE A 65 -0.30 23.12 3.82
C ILE A 65 -1.35 22.35 3.01
N LEU A 66 -2.63 22.63 3.17
CA LEU A 66 -3.70 22.00 2.41
C LEU A 66 -3.63 22.27 0.90
N SER A 67 -3.09 23.43 0.50
CA SER A 67 -2.93 23.81 -0.91
C SER A 67 -1.79 23.08 -1.61
N GLU A 68 -0.90 22.44 -0.86
CA GLU A 68 0.20 21.66 -1.41
C GLU A 68 -0.28 20.43 -2.17
N SER A 69 0.37 20.13 -3.29
CA SER A 69 0.12 18.86 -3.98
C SER A 69 0.52 17.70 -3.09
N TRP A 70 -0.40 16.80 -2.80
CA TRP A 70 -0.14 15.67 -1.91
C TRP A 70 0.59 14.50 -2.58
N LEU A 71 0.59 14.43 -3.93
CA LEU A 71 1.33 13.40 -4.66
C LEU A 71 2.75 13.86 -5.01
N ASN A 72 3.70 12.99 -4.78
CA ASN A 72 5.03 13.13 -5.35
C ASN A 72 5.01 12.67 -6.81
N THR A 73 4.81 13.61 -7.75
CA THR A 73 4.56 13.34 -9.17
C THR A 73 5.73 12.60 -9.84
N ILE A 74 6.96 12.85 -9.42
CA ILE A 74 8.15 12.19 -9.98
C ILE A 74 8.14 10.70 -9.65
N ASN A 75 7.87 10.36 -8.41
CA ASN A 75 7.81 8.97 -7.95
C ASN A 75 6.59 8.22 -8.50
N TYR A 76 5.48 8.92 -8.73
CA TYR A 76 4.29 8.31 -9.35
C TYR A 76 4.56 7.81 -10.77
N LEU A 77 5.27 8.57 -11.60
CA LEU A 77 5.61 8.15 -12.97
C LEU A 77 6.55 6.94 -12.96
N ASP A 78 7.58 6.97 -12.13
CA ASP A 78 8.51 5.85 -11.96
C ASP A 78 7.79 4.59 -11.43
N TRP A 79 6.86 4.76 -10.51
CA TRP A 79 6.02 3.67 -9.99
C TRP A 79 5.13 3.06 -11.06
N LYS A 80 4.52 3.89 -11.90
CA LYS A 80 3.70 3.45 -13.03
C LYS A 80 4.51 2.62 -14.02
N GLU A 81 5.70 3.07 -14.40
CA GLU A 81 6.57 2.33 -15.30
C GLU A 81 7.01 1.00 -14.69
N LYS A 82 7.40 0.96 -13.42
CA LYS A 82 7.74 -0.26 -12.69
C LYS A 82 6.57 -1.24 -12.62
N LEU A 83 5.36 -0.74 -12.40
CA LEU A 83 4.15 -1.56 -12.36
C LEU A 83 3.84 -2.16 -13.72
N LEU A 84 3.94 -1.37 -14.80
CA LEU A 84 3.76 -1.87 -16.17
C LEU A 84 4.80 -2.93 -16.52
N ALA A 85 6.07 -2.68 -16.23
CA ALA A 85 7.15 -3.65 -16.44
C ALA A 85 6.92 -4.96 -15.65
N PHE A 86 6.40 -4.86 -14.42
CA PHE A 86 6.04 -6.02 -13.61
C PHE A 86 4.93 -6.85 -14.27
N PHE A 87 3.88 -6.20 -14.78
CA PHE A 87 2.80 -6.90 -15.49
C PHE A 87 3.30 -7.52 -16.80
N ASP A 88 4.11 -6.80 -17.57
CA ASP A 88 4.71 -7.36 -18.80
C ASP A 88 5.56 -8.59 -18.49
N GLN A 89 6.31 -8.57 -17.40
CA GLN A 89 7.09 -9.73 -16.96
C GLN A 89 6.20 -10.94 -16.61
N ILE A 90 5.02 -10.69 -16.03
CA ILE A 90 4.06 -11.76 -15.71
C ILE A 90 3.43 -12.31 -16.98
N PHE A 91 2.88 -11.43 -17.83
CA PHE A 91 2.10 -11.84 -19.00
C PHE A 91 2.93 -12.35 -20.17
N SER A 92 4.20 -11.95 -20.27
CA SER A 92 5.12 -12.48 -21.28
C SER A 92 5.55 -13.93 -21.04
N LYS A 93 5.34 -14.47 -19.84
CA LYS A 93 5.70 -15.85 -19.51
C LYS A 93 4.56 -16.82 -19.82
N PRO A 94 4.84 -18.00 -20.41
CA PRO A 94 3.85 -19.05 -20.56
C PRO A 94 3.23 -19.39 -19.21
N TRP A 95 1.91 -19.55 -19.18
CA TRP A 95 1.14 -19.84 -17.96
C TRP A 95 1.73 -20.98 -17.10
N ASN A 96 2.22 -22.03 -17.74
CA ASN A 96 2.80 -23.19 -17.07
C ASN A 96 4.18 -22.94 -16.43
N LYS A 97 4.81 -21.79 -16.71
CA LYS A 97 6.12 -21.40 -16.14
C LYS A 97 6.00 -20.25 -15.13
N GLN A 98 4.79 -19.78 -14.88
CA GLN A 98 4.56 -18.75 -13.87
C GLN A 98 4.74 -19.35 -12.47
N LYS A 99 5.66 -18.79 -11.70
CA LYS A 99 5.83 -19.13 -10.29
C LYS A 99 5.07 -18.10 -9.46
N TYR A 100 4.05 -18.56 -8.78
CA TYR A 100 3.34 -17.73 -7.81
C TYR A 100 4.07 -17.79 -6.48
N LEU A 101 4.62 -16.66 -6.06
CA LEU A 101 5.09 -16.48 -4.69
C LEU A 101 3.87 -16.24 -3.80
N VAL A 102 3.36 -17.30 -3.24
CA VAL A 102 2.35 -17.19 -2.18
C VAL A 102 3.09 -17.12 -0.86
N PRO A 103 2.97 -16.02 -0.10
CA PRO A 103 3.63 -15.90 1.20
C PRO A 103 3.22 -17.06 2.13
N TYR A 104 4.18 -17.57 2.88
CA TYR A 104 3.91 -18.57 3.91
C TYR A 104 2.83 -18.07 4.88
N GLY A 105 1.86 -18.92 5.18
CA GLY A 105 0.77 -18.62 6.11
C GLY A 105 -0.57 -18.38 5.40
N TYR A 106 -0.93 -17.15 5.14
CA TYR A 106 -2.23 -16.81 4.55
C TYR A 106 -2.44 -17.40 3.15
N GLY A 107 -1.39 -17.49 2.34
CA GLY A 107 -1.47 -18.09 1.02
C GLY A 107 -1.88 -19.55 1.01
N ASN A 108 -1.53 -20.34 2.02
CA ASN A 108 -1.96 -21.72 2.15
C ASN A 108 -3.47 -21.83 2.43
N ILE A 109 -4.05 -20.90 3.18
CA ILE A 109 -5.50 -20.87 3.43
C ILE A 109 -6.26 -20.58 2.14
N TYR A 110 -5.84 -19.56 1.38
CA TYR A 110 -6.45 -19.23 0.10
C TYR A 110 -6.30 -20.33 -0.93
N ARG A 111 -5.12 -20.97 -1.02
CA ARG A 111 -4.88 -22.09 -1.92
C ARG A 111 -5.78 -23.27 -1.58
N ASN A 112 -5.88 -23.63 -0.31
CA ASN A 112 -6.71 -24.75 0.14
C ASN A 112 -8.20 -24.47 -0.12
N ASN A 113 -8.66 -23.24 0.11
CA ASN A 113 -10.03 -22.83 -0.17
C ASN A 113 -10.32 -22.86 -1.69
N LEU A 114 -9.41 -22.29 -2.50
CA LEU A 114 -9.55 -22.31 -3.96
C LEU A 114 -9.57 -23.74 -4.50
N CYS A 115 -8.66 -24.59 -4.04
CA CYS A 115 -8.63 -25.99 -4.43
C CYS A 115 -9.88 -26.75 -3.99
N SER A 116 -10.47 -26.41 -2.82
CA SER A 116 -11.73 -27.00 -2.37
C SER A 116 -12.92 -26.55 -3.22
N MET A 117 -12.96 -25.28 -3.65
CA MET A 117 -13.99 -24.74 -4.54
C MET A 117 -13.92 -25.32 -5.95
N LEU A 118 -12.72 -25.57 -6.46
CA LEU A 118 -12.48 -26.14 -7.78
C LEU A 118 -12.66 -27.67 -7.83
N ARG A 119 -12.79 -28.34 -6.70
CA ARG A 119 -13.14 -29.76 -6.64
C ARG A 119 -14.60 -29.93 -7.01
N ASN A 120 -14.85 -30.42 -8.22
CA ASN A 120 -16.19 -30.80 -8.64
C ASN A 120 -16.66 -32.03 -7.82
N PRO A 121 -17.66 -31.92 -6.94
CA PRO A 121 -18.09 -33.01 -6.09
C PRO A 121 -18.70 -34.20 -6.86
N LYS A 122 -19.00 -34.02 -8.15
CA LYS A 122 -19.61 -35.05 -9.01
C LYS A 122 -18.61 -35.92 -9.78
N LYS A 123 -17.29 -35.57 -9.76
CA LYS A 123 -16.24 -36.39 -10.39
C LYS A 123 -15.32 -36.95 -9.32
N LYS A 124 -15.73 -38.08 -8.73
CA LYS A 124 -14.93 -38.85 -7.76
C LYS A 124 -13.61 -39.45 -8.34
N GLU A 125 -13.33 -39.29 -9.64
CA GLU A 125 -12.21 -39.93 -10.31
C GLU A 125 -11.20 -39.02 -11.00
N THR A 126 -11.33 -37.72 -10.95
CA THR A 126 -10.32 -36.84 -11.55
C THR A 126 -9.26 -36.45 -10.53
N LYS A 127 -8.03 -36.85 -10.82
CA LYS A 127 -6.79 -36.49 -10.14
C LYS A 127 -6.79 -34.99 -9.72
N LYS A 128 -6.29 -34.76 -8.52
CA LYS A 128 -6.09 -33.46 -7.89
C LYS A 128 -5.79 -32.35 -8.89
N VAL A 129 -6.70 -31.38 -9.02
CA VAL A 129 -6.55 -30.19 -9.85
C VAL A 129 -5.47 -29.23 -9.31
N CYS A 130 -5.10 -29.39 -8.05
CA CYS A 130 -3.97 -28.67 -7.48
C CYS A 130 -2.67 -29.41 -7.77
N PRO A 131 -1.76 -28.86 -8.60
CA PRO A 131 -0.46 -29.49 -8.82
C PRO A 131 0.30 -29.53 -7.49
N ALA A 132 0.82 -30.71 -7.16
CA ALA A 132 1.64 -30.96 -5.98
C ALA A 132 2.97 -30.17 -5.96
N SER A 133 3.27 -29.43 -7.03
CA SER A 133 4.54 -28.72 -7.26
C SER A 133 4.53 -27.24 -6.91
N LEU A 134 3.60 -26.78 -6.09
CA LEU A 134 3.63 -25.43 -5.50
C LEU A 134 4.13 -25.50 -4.05
N ALA A 135 5.17 -26.32 -3.82
CA ALA A 135 5.97 -26.28 -2.61
C ALA A 135 7.14 -25.32 -2.80
#